data_151afc6592f37fd0def227c7a982d2af
#
_entry.id   151afc6592f37fd0def227c7a982d2af
#
_cell.length_a   1.000
_cell.length_b   1.000
_cell.length_c   1.000
_cell.angle_alpha   90.00
_cell.angle_beta   90.00
_cell.angle_gamma   90.00
#
_symmetry.space_group_name_H-M   'P 1'
#
loop_
_entity.id
_entity.type
_entity.pdbx_description
1 polymer ?
#
loop_
_entity_poly.entity_id
_entity_poly.type
_entity_poly.pdbx_seq_one_letter_code
_entity_poly.pdbx_strand_id
1 'polypeptide(L)'
;MIPGMSEETPDLDDLVRRTDPDRWLSSRFIGDAAARADVITLYAFDHELARAPKVTSNALLGEIRLTWWREALDEIFGGKPVRRHPTAEALAGAVARRSLPRERLETMIDARYRELDPEPMSEADALDWARDTGGAAAQLAAQMLDPATDSKMAIAGGSAWALGKRLDADPDLRPTFLRVIHAARSASRTLSVAAFPAVAHAALAGRPAKNDFARRLRLTIAVARGRV
;
A
#
# COMPACT_ATOMS: atom_id res chain seq x y z
N MET A 1 31.12 23.95 20.81
CA MET A 1 30.16 24.22 19.72
C MET A 1 30.15 22.97 18.84
N ILE A 2 29.18 22.06 19.04
CA ILE A 2 29.03 20.81 18.27
C ILE A 2 28.24 21.18 17.02
N PRO A 3 28.72 20.90 15.80
CA PRO A 3 27.96 21.18 14.57
C PRO A 3 26.68 20.36 14.60
N GLY A 4 25.56 21.03 14.31
CA GLY A 4 24.24 20.42 14.33
C GLY A 4 24.18 19.19 13.44
N MET A 5 23.86 18.07 14.04
CA MET A 5 23.27 16.94 13.34
C MET A 5 21.93 17.44 12.81
N SER A 6 21.88 17.77 11.52
CA SER A 6 20.63 17.87 10.80
C SER A 6 19.98 16.48 10.94
N GLU A 7 18.90 16.37 11.68
CA GLU A 7 18.03 15.19 11.59
C GLU A 7 17.57 15.12 10.13
N GLU A 8 18.27 14.31 9.32
CA GLU A 8 17.81 14.00 7.97
C GLU A 8 16.43 13.39 8.11
N THR A 9 15.42 14.13 7.65
CA THR A 9 14.05 13.58 7.53
C THR A 9 14.16 12.29 6.72
N PRO A 10 13.74 11.14 7.24
CA PRO A 10 13.89 9.88 6.53
C PRO A 10 13.29 9.99 5.14
N ASP A 11 14.07 9.67 4.12
CA ASP A 11 13.60 9.64 2.74
C ASP A 11 12.58 8.51 2.56
N LEU A 12 11.32 8.87 2.37
CA LEU A 12 10.22 7.90 2.19
C LEU A 12 10.40 7.06 0.91
N ASP A 13 11.04 7.60 -0.13
CA ASP A 13 11.37 6.83 -1.33
C ASP A 13 12.33 5.69 -0.98
N ASP A 14 13.37 5.98 -0.20
CA ASP A 14 14.33 5.01 0.28
C ASP A 14 13.69 3.99 1.25
N LEU A 15 12.79 4.43 2.12
CA LEU A 15 12.02 3.54 3.00
C LEU A 15 11.25 2.52 2.16
N VAL A 16 10.41 2.99 1.22
CA VAL A 16 9.59 2.10 0.39
C VAL A 16 10.45 1.23 -0.51
N ARG A 17 11.55 1.74 -1.06
CA ARG A 17 12.49 0.96 -1.85
C ARG A 17 13.03 -0.25 -1.10
N ARG A 18 13.35 -0.11 0.19
CA ARG A 18 13.91 -1.18 1.04
C ARG A 18 12.85 -2.14 1.55
N THR A 19 11.66 -1.65 1.88
CA THR A 19 10.63 -2.42 2.57
C THR A 19 9.59 -3.02 1.64
N ASP A 20 9.33 -2.35 0.50
CA ASP A 20 8.39 -2.77 -0.53
C ASP A 20 8.92 -2.49 -1.95
N PRO A 21 9.95 -3.24 -2.38
CA PRO A 21 10.59 -3.01 -3.67
C PRO A 21 9.64 -3.21 -4.86
N ASP A 22 8.57 -4.00 -4.73
CA ASP A 22 7.62 -4.25 -5.82
C ASP A 22 6.78 -2.99 -6.10
N ARG A 23 6.21 -2.38 -5.04
CA ARG A 23 5.47 -1.13 -5.15
C ARG A 23 6.39 0.04 -5.51
N TRP A 24 7.60 0.07 -4.97
CA TRP A 24 8.58 1.08 -5.34
C TRP A 24 8.92 1.02 -6.84
N LEU A 25 9.17 -0.18 -7.40
CA LEU A 25 9.41 -0.36 -8.83
C LEU A 25 8.19 0.07 -9.67
N SER A 26 6.98 -0.28 -9.22
CA SER A 26 5.74 0.14 -9.87
C SER A 26 5.62 1.66 -9.95
N SER A 27 6.00 2.37 -8.89
CA SER A 27 5.96 3.83 -8.84
C SER A 27 6.89 4.51 -9.84
N ARG A 28 7.94 3.82 -10.34
CA ARG A 28 8.86 4.37 -11.35
C ARG A 28 8.20 4.60 -12.71
N PHE A 29 7.03 4.02 -12.95
CA PHE A 29 6.23 4.27 -14.14
C PHE A 29 5.27 5.46 -14.02
N ILE A 30 5.24 6.15 -12.87
CA ILE A 30 4.50 7.38 -12.68
C ILE A 30 5.33 8.54 -13.23
N GLY A 31 4.85 9.18 -14.29
CA GLY A 31 5.58 10.26 -14.98
C GLY A 31 5.68 11.55 -14.16
N ASP A 32 4.59 11.93 -13.47
CA ASP A 32 4.57 13.12 -12.62
C ASP A 32 5.30 12.86 -11.29
N ALA A 33 6.33 13.67 -10.99
CA ALA A 33 7.16 13.49 -9.82
C ALA A 33 6.41 13.76 -8.49
N ALA A 34 5.47 14.72 -8.50
CA ALA A 34 4.68 15.05 -7.32
C ALA A 34 3.67 13.95 -7.02
N ALA A 35 2.97 13.43 -8.06
CA ALA A 35 2.06 12.29 -7.91
C ALA A 35 2.81 11.04 -7.44
N ARG A 36 4.02 10.80 -7.94
CA ARG A 36 4.86 9.70 -7.49
C ARG A 36 5.23 9.83 -6.01
N ALA A 37 5.60 11.02 -5.55
CA ALA A 37 5.92 11.26 -4.15
C ALA A 37 4.71 11.04 -3.24
N ASP A 38 3.50 11.46 -3.67
CA ASP A 38 2.26 11.23 -2.94
C ASP A 38 1.92 9.73 -2.84
N VAL A 39 2.10 8.97 -3.93
CA VAL A 39 1.90 7.51 -3.93
C VAL A 39 2.94 6.79 -3.05
N ILE A 40 4.20 7.22 -3.07
CA ILE A 40 5.24 6.72 -2.15
C ILE A 40 4.86 6.99 -0.70
N THR A 41 4.33 8.17 -0.40
CA THR A 41 3.83 8.51 0.95
C THR A 41 2.73 7.55 1.40
N LEU A 42 1.77 7.24 0.53
CA LEU A 42 0.72 6.25 0.83
C LEU A 42 1.30 4.86 1.11
N TYR A 43 2.31 4.43 0.33
CA TYR A 43 2.95 3.14 0.55
C TYR A 43 3.79 3.11 1.83
N ALA A 44 4.41 4.23 2.20
CA ALA A 44 5.09 4.37 3.49
C ALA A 44 4.08 4.30 4.65
N PHE A 45 2.92 4.94 4.53
CA PHE A 45 1.83 4.82 5.51
C PHE A 45 1.37 3.35 5.67
N ASP A 46 1.06 2.66 4.56
CA ASP A 46 0.69 1.24 4.62
C ASP A 46 1.78 0.36 5.24
N HIS A 47 3.05 0.66 4.97
CA HIS A 47 4.18 -0.02 5.61
C HIS A 47 4.20 0.19 7.13
N GLU A 48 4.01 1.42 7.60
CA GLU A 48 3.97 1.72 9.04
C GLU A 48 2.81 1.00 9.73
N LEU A 49 1.63 0.93 9.09
CA LEU A 49 0.50 0.15 9.58
C LEU A 49 0.84 -1.34 9.65
N ALA A 50 1.47 -1.89 8.61
CA ALA A 50 1.85 -3.31 8.54
C ALA A 50 2.93 -3.70 9.56
N ARG A 51 3.69 -2.73 10.08
CA ARG A 51 4.68 -2.94 11.15
C ARG A 51 4.04 -3.05 12.52
N ALA A 52 2.92 -2.38 12.76
CA ALA A 52 2.30 -2.30 14.08
C ALA A 52 2.08 -3.68 14.73
N PRO A 53 1.54 -4.70 14.03
CA PRO A 53 1.38 -6.05 14.57
C PRO A 53 2.70 -6.84 14.71
N LYS A 54 3.74 -6.50 13.93
CA LYS A 54 4.94 -7.34 13.78
C LYS A 54 6.09 -6.98 14.71
N VAL A 55 6.16 -5.74 15.19
CA VAL A 55 7.31 -5.24 15.96
C VAL A 55 7.23 -5.64 17.44
N THR A 56 6.17 -6.29 17.85
CA THR A 56 5.95 -6.68 19.25
C THR A 56 5.30 -8.04 19.34
N SER A 57 5.74 -8.83 20.31
CA SER A 57 5.06 -10.06 20.73
C SER A 57 3.82 -9.81 21.57
N ASN A 58 3.51 -8.54 21.89
CA ASN A 58 2.37 -8.14 22.69
C ASN A 58 1.34 -7.41 21.84
N ALA A 59 0.17 -8.01 21.65
CA ALA A 59 -0.93 -7.45 20.86
C ALA A 59 -1.31 -6.02 21.32
N LEU A 60 -1.28 -5.74 22.64
CA LEU A 60 -1.59 -4.43 23.17
C LEU A 60 -0.68 -3.31 22.61
N LEU A 61 0.61 -3.59 22.42
CA LEU A 61 1.51 -2.60 21.81
C LEU A 61 1.20 -2.38 20.32
N GLY A 62 0.71 -3.40 19.63
CA GLY A 62 0.18 -3.28 18.28
C GLY A 62 -1.05 -2.37 18.23
N GLU A 63 -2.01 -2.60 19.14
CA GLU A 63 -3.21 -1.76 19.26
C GLU A 63 -2.88 -0.29 19.57
N ILE A 64 -1.95 -0.03 20.50
CA ILE A 64 -1.48 1.32 20.82
C ILE A 64 -0.93 2.03 19.57
N ARG A 65 -0.16 1.33 18.73
CA ARG A 65 0.40 1.90 17.50
C ARG A 65 -0.69 2.17 16.45
N LEU A 66 -1.65 1.29 16.29
CA LEU A 66 -2.77 1.52 15.36
C LEU A 66 -3.65 2.67 15.86
N THR A 67 -3.89 2.77 17.18
CA THR A 67 -4.59 3.90 17.81
C THR A 67 -3.83 5.20 17.57
N TRP A 68 -2.50 5.21 17.70
CA TRP A 68 -1.66 6.36 17.40
C TRP A 68 -1.84 6.86 15.97
N TRP A 69 -1.94 5.94 14.97
CA TRP A 69 -2.21 6.30 13.58
C TRP A 69 -3.63 6.84 13.38
N ARG A 70 -4.60 6.34 14.13
CA ARG A 70 -5.98 6.87 14.12
C ARG A 70 -6.02 8.31 14.62
N GLU A 71 -5.35 8.60 15.73
CA GLU A 71 -5.20 9.96 16.25
C GLU A 71 -4.44 10.87 15.28
N ALA A 72 -3.41 10.36 14.57
CA ALA A 72 -2.73 11.12 13.54
C ALA A 72 -3.68 11.52 12.38
N LEU A 73 -4.59 10.63 11.97
CA LEU A 73 -5.65 10.98 11.01
C LEU A 73 -6.60 12.03 11.58
N ASP A 74 -6.97 11.96 12.87
CA ASP A 74 -7.80 12.98 13.52
C ASP A 74 -7.14 14.36 13.47
N GLU A 75 -5.82 14.44 13.66
CA GLU A 75 -5.07 15.69 13.53
C GLU A 75 -5.08 16.21 12.09
N ILE A 76 -4.80 15.33 11.11
CA ILE A 76 -4.74 15.66 9.68
C ILE A 76 -6.09 16.21 9.20
N PHE A 77 -7.17 15.50 9.45
CA PHE A 77 -8.51 15.87 8.97
C PHE A 77 -9.18 16.94 9.84
N GLY A 78 -8.73 17.09 11.09
CA GLY A 78 -9.20 18.12 12.01
C GLY A 78 -8.49 19.48 11.86
N GLY A 79 -7.53 19.58 10.92
CA GLY A 79 -6.75 20.81 10.71
C GLY A 79 -5.87 21.18 11.90
N LYS A 80 -5.51 20.21 12.73
CA LYS A 80 -4.61 20.40 13.89
C LYS A 80 -3.15 20.27 13.47
N PRO A 81 -2.19 20.78 14.26
CA PRO A 81 -0.79 20.48 14.04
C PRO A 81 -0.55 18.97 14.06
N VAL A 82 -0.01 18.45 12.95
CA VAL A 82 0.27 17.02 12.82
C VAL A 82 1.48 16.67 13.68
N ARG A 83 1.40 15.56 14.40
CA ARG A 83 2.48 15.02 15.24
C ARG A 83 3.75 14.77 14.41
N ARG A 84 4.91 15.00 15.05
CA ARG A 84 6.22 14.86 14.39
C ARG A 84 6.52 13.41 14.04
N HIS A 85 6.19 13.03 12.82
CA HIS A 85 6.52 11.76 12.21
C HIS A 85 6.61 11.93 10.70
N PRO A 86 7.72 11.58 10.03
CA PRO A 86 7.94 11.89 8.62
C PRO A 86 6.79 11.43 7.71
N THR A 87 6.30 10.22 7.94
CA THR A 87 5.17 9.67 7.15
C THR A 87 3.85 10.40 7.46
N ALA A 88 3.59 10.82 8.71
CA ALA A 88 2.36 11.52 9.06
C ALA A 88 2.33 12.94 8.46
N GLU A 89 3.44 13.67 8.52
CA GLU A 89 3.59 14.99 7.93
C GLU A 89 3.45 14.94 6.40
N ALA A 90 4.10 13.97 5.74
CA ALA A 90 3.97 13.76 4.31
C ALA A 90 2.54 13.36 3.91
N LEU A 91 1.88 12.50 4.70
CA LEU A 91 0.50 12.06 4.47
C LEU A 91 -0.47 13.25 4.57
N ALA A 92 -0.30 14.15 5.53
CA ALA A 92 -1.11 15.36 5.61
C ALA A 92 -1.03 16.19 4.34
N GLY A 93 0.17 16.36 3.79
CA GLY A 93 0.37 17.03 2.51
C GLY A 93 -0.29 16.31 1.34
N ALA A 94 -0.19 14.99 1.27
CA ALA A 94 -0.82 14.18 0.23
C ALA A 94 -2.36 14.23 0.32
N VAL A 95 -2.92 14.13 1.53
CA VAL A 95 -4.38 14.26 1.79
C VAL A 95 -4.89 15.60 1.26
N ALA A 96 -4.21 16.70 1.59
CA ALA A 96 -4.60 18.04 1.15
C ALA A 96 -4.52 18.21 -0.37
N ARG A 97 -3.43 17.74 -1.02
CA ARG A 97 -3.23 17.88 -2.47
C ARG A 97 -4.16 17.01 -3.30
N ARG A 98 -4.47 15.80 -2.82
CA ARG A 98 -5.22 14.76 -3.57
C ARG A 98 -6.64 14.56 -3.07
N SER A 99 -7.08 15.32 -2.06
CA SER A 99 -8.43 15.19 -1.46
C SER A 99 -8.76 13.74 -1.09
N LEU A 100 -7.82 13.08 -0.38
CA LEU A 100 -8.00 11.67 -0.04
C LEU A 100 -9.14 11.49 0.96
N PRO A 101 -10.03 10.52 0.76
CA PRO A 101 -11.14 10.27 1.66
C PRO A 101 -10.65 9.64 2.98
N ARG A 102 -11.05 10.23 4.11
CA ARG A 102 -10.70 9.79 5.45
C ARG A 102 -11.05 8.32 5.68
N GLU A 103 -12.26 7.92 5.31
CA GLU A 103 -12.79 6.58 5.55
C GLU A 103 -11.89 5.48 4.94
N ARG A 104 -11.24 5.75 3.81
CA ARG A 104 -10.35 4.77 3.17
C ARG A 104 -9.04 4.59 3.92
N LEU A 105 -8.50 5.67 4.48
CA LEU A 105 -7.30 5.60 5.32
C LEU A 105 -7.61 4.91 6.66
N GLU A 106 -8.78 5.18 7.25
CA GLU A 106 -9.26 4.50 8.46
C GLU A 106 -9.47 3.00 8.21
N THR A 107 -10.09 2.62 7.07
CA THR A 107 -10.26 1.22 6.67
C THR A 107 -8.93 0.47 6.63
N MET A 108 -7.84 1.13 6.15
CA MET A 108 -6.50 0.53 6.15
C MET A 108 -5.96 0.29 7.56
N ILE A 109 -6.25 1.18 8.50
CA ILE A 109 -5.88 0.98 9.91
C ILE A 109 -6.68 -0.17 10.52
N ASP A 110 -8.00 -0.16 10.32
CA ASP A 110 -8.92 -1.13 10.91
C ASP A 110 -8.60 -2.56 10.49
N ALA A 111 -8.27 -2.76 9.22
CA ALA A 111 -7.89 -4.06 8.70
C ALA A 111 -6.64 -4.66 9.39
N ARG A 112 -5.77 -3.81 9.98
CA ARG A 112 -4.56 -4.29 10.67
C ARG A 112 -4.83 -4.86 12.06
N TYR A 113 -5.96 -4.52 12.69
CA TYR A 113 -6.34 -5.13 13.96
C TYR A 113 -6.53 -6.64 13.84
N ARG A 114 -6.99 -7.15 12.67
CA ARG A 114 -7.12 -8.59 12.43
C ARG A 114 -5.76 -9.33 12.47
N GLU A 115 -4.66 -8.63 12.23
CA GLU A 115 -3.31 -9.21 12.33
C GLU A 115 -2.81 -9.33 13.78
N LEU A 116 -3.50 -8.72 14.75
CA LEU A 116 -3.21 -8.83 16.19
C LEU A 116 -3.88 -10.06 16.84
N ASP A 117 -4.88 -10.62 16.17
CA ASP A 117 -5.56 -11.83 16.62
C ASP A 117 -4.62 -13.04 16.42
N PRO A 118 -4.39 -13.86 17.46
CA PRO A 118 -3.56 -15.06 17.35
C PRO A 118 -4.17 -16.14 16.47
N GLU A 119 -5.50 -16.14 16.27
CA GLU A 119 -6.17 -17.11 15.43
C GLU A 119 -5.86 -16.87 13.94
N PRO A 120 -5.62 -17.96 13.16
CA PRO A 120 -5.45 -17.83 11.72
C PRO A 120 -6.66 -17.14 11.06
N MET A 121 -6.40 -16.37 10.03
CA MET A 121 -7.48 -15.77 9.24
C MET A 121 -8.25 -16.86 8.49
N SER A 122 -9.58 -16.82 8.58
CA SER A 122 -10.42 -17.57 7.63
C SER A 122 -10.22 -17.05 6.20
N GLU A 123 -10.68 -17.79 5.20
CA GLU A 123 -10.66 -17.32 3.81
C GLU A 123 -11.38 -15.98 3.64
N ALA A 124 -12.53 -15.81 4.29
CA ALA A 124 -13.30 -14.56 4.26
C ALA A 124 -12.53 -13.42 4.90
N ASP A 125 -11.94 -13.62 6.09
CA ASP A 125 -11.13 -12.63 6.77
C ASP A 125 -9.91 -12.21 5.92
N ALA A 126 -9.24 -13.17 5.28
CA ALA A 126 -8.09 -12.90 4.42
C ALA A 126 -8.48 -12.10 3.17
N LEU A 127 -9.67 -12.35 2.60
CA LEU A 127 -10.21 -11.55 1.49
C LEU A 127 -10.53 -10.13 1.92
N ASP A 128 -11.22 -9.95 3.04
CA ASP A 128 -11.57 -8.64 3.58
C ASP A 128 -10.30 -7.88 3.97
N TRP A 129 -9.37 -8.53 4.66
CA TRP A 129 -8.07 -7.94 4.99
C TRP A 129 -7.30 -7.49 3.74
N ALA A 130 -7.24 -8.32 2.70
CA ALA A 130 -6.52 -7.97 1.47
C ALA A 130 -7.18 -6.81 0.72
N ARG A 131 -8.54 -6.77 0.71
CA ARG A 131 -9.31 -5.67 0.11
C ARG A 131 -9.06 -4.36 0.86
N ASP A 132 -9.08 -4.42 2.18
CA ASP A 132 -9.05 -3.24 3.03
C ASP A 132 -7.62 -2.77 3.36
N THR A 133 -6.59 -3.53 2.98
CA THR A 133 -5.18 -3.12 3.02
C THR A 133 -4.64 -2.82 1.61
N GLY A 134 -4.09 -3.82 0.92
CA GLY A 134 -3.52 -3.66 -0.42
C GLY A 134 -4.51 -3.15 -1.45
N GLY A 135 -5.77 -3.59 -1.38
CA GLY A 135 -6.84 -3.12 -2.25
C GLY A 135 -7.17 -1.64 -2.04
N ALA A 136 -7.32 -1.20 -0.79
CA ALA A 136 -7.56 0.20 -0.45
C ALA A 136 -6.37 1.09 -0.86
N ALA A 137 -5.14 0.65 -0.61
CA ALA A 137 -3.95 1.36 -1.04
C ALA A 137 -3.88 1.51 -2.57
N ALA A 138 -4.19 0.45 -3.33
CA ALA A 138 -4.22 0.52 -4.79
C ALA A 138 -5.33 1.43 -5.31
N GLN A 139 -6.51 1.42 -4.66
CA GLN A 139 -7.62 2.31 -5.01
C GLN A 139 -7.23 3.78 -4.80
N LEU A 140 -6.67 4.13 -3.64
CA LEU A 140 -6.22 5.48 -3.34
C LEU A 140 -5.11 5.93 -4.30
N ALA A 141 -4.14 5.06 -4.58
CA ALA A 141 -3.08 5.36 -5.54
C ALA A 141 -3.65 5.62 -6.94
N ALA A 142 -4.60 4.81 -7.41
CA ALA A 142 -5.25 5.01 -8.71
C ALA A 142 -5.99 6.35 -8.77
N GLN A 143 -6.72 6.71 -7.72
CA GLN A 143 -7.42 8.00 -7.59
C GLN A 143 -6.43 9.19 -7.60
N MET A 144 -5.29 9.06 -6.93
CA MET A 144 -4.24 10.10 -6.95
C MET A 144 -3.66 10.32 -8.35
N LEU A 145 -3.51 9.24 -9.12
CA LEU A 145 -2.87 9.26 -10.42
C LEU A 145 -3.83 9.71 -11.53
N ASP A 146 -5.09 9.37 -11.41
CA ASP A 146 -6.14 9.78 -12.34
C ASP A 146 -7.49 9.86 -11.63
N PRO A 147 -7.91 11.06 -11.18
CA PRO A 147 -9.19 11.26 -10.52
C PRO A 147 -10.43 10.91 -11.38
N ALA A 148 -10.27 10.84 -12.70
CA ALA A 148 -11.36 10.49 -13.63
C ALA A 148 -11.53 8.97 -13.80
N THR A 149 -10.55 8.16 -13.36
CA THR A 149 -10.63 6.70 -13.47
C THR A 149 -11.62 6.11 -12.45
N ASP A 150 -12.26 4.99 -12.79
CA ASP A 150 -12.95 4.19 -11.78
C ASP A 150 -11.89 3.48 -10.89
N SER A 151 -11.48 4.16 -9.85
CA SER A 151 -10.43 3.67 -8.94
C SER A 151 -10.77 2.34 -8.25
N LYS A 152 -12.07 1.96 -8.19
CA LYS A 152 -12.50 0.67 -7.64
C LYS A 152 -11.92 -0.51 -8.44
N MET A 153 -11.61 -0.31 -9.72
CA MET A 153 -10.98 -1.33 -10.56
C MET A 153 -9.56 -1.69 -10.09
N ALA A 154 -8.91 -0.83 -9.30
CA ALA A 154 -7.60 -1.11 -8.73
C ALA A 154 -7.64 -2.07 -7.52
N ILE A 155 -8.79 -2.18 -6.83
CA ILE A 155 -8.93 -2.97 -5.59
C ILE A 155 -8.46 -4.41 -5.79
N ALA A 156 -8.93 -5.08 -6.84
CA ALA A 156 -8.59 -6.48 -7.11
C ALA A 156 -7.07 -6.67 -7.31
N GLY A 157 -6.39 -5.71 -7.97
CA GLY A 157 -4.94 -5.73 -8.15
C GLY A 157 -4.17 -5.64 -6.84
N GLY A 158 -4.53 -4.66 -6.02
CA GLY A 158 -3.93 -4.49 -4.68
C GLY A 158 -4.22 -5.68 -3.75
N SER A 159 -5.45 -6.20 -3.78
CA SER A 159 -5.83 -7.39 -3.00
C SER A 159 -5.06 -8.64 -3.43
N ALA A 160 -4.89 -8.85 -4.72
CA ALA A 160 -4.09 -9.97 -5.25
C ALA A 160 -2.63 -9.87 -4.79
N TRP A 161 -2.07 -8.66 -4.80
CA TRP A 161 -0.71 -8.45 -4.30
C TRP A 161 -0.60 -8.74 -2.80
N ALA A 162 -1.53 -8.25 -1.98
CA ALA A 162 -1.55 -8.50 -0.55
C ALA A 162 -1.67 -9.99 -0.21
N LEU A 163 -2.59 -10.72 -0.85
CA LEU A 163 -2.71 -12.19 -0.72
C LEU A 163 -1.44 -12.89 -1.18
N GLY A 164 -0.86 -12.48 -2.31
CA GLY A 164 0.37 -13.06 -2.83
C GLY A 164 1.54 -12.99 -1.87
N LYS A 165 1.62 -11.95 -1.03
CA LYS A 165 2.62 -11.78 0.03
C LYS A 165 2.42 -12.74 1.22
N ARG A 166 1.22 -13.28 1.40
CA ARG A 166 0.91 -14.21 2.49
C ARG A 166 1.09 -15.67 2.10
N LEU A 167 1.19 -16.00 0.82
CA LEU A 167 1.21 -17.40 0.35
C LEU A 167 2.35 -18.25 0.91
N ASP A 168 3.46 -17.64 1.31
CA ASP A 168 4.59 -18.35 1.93
C ASP A 168 4.27 -18.73 3.39
N ALA A 169 3.50 -17.89 4.10
CA ALA A 169 3.07 -18.14 5.48
C ALA A 169 1.76 -18.92 5.55
N ASP A 170 0.90 -18.77 4.55
CA ASP A 170 -0.43 -19.38 4.48
C ASP A 170 -0.69 -19.91 3.05
N PRO A 171 -0.19 -21.11 2.73
CA PRO A 171 -0.36 -21.70 1.41
C PRO A 171 -1.82 -22.04 1.05
N ASP A 172 -2.69 -22.20 2.04
CA ASP A 172 -4.11 -22.54 1.84
C ASP A 172 -4.90 -21.40 1.19
N LEU A 173 -4.38 -20.19 1.24
CA LEU A 173 -4.92 -19.02 0.51
C LEU A 173 -4.69 -19.09 -1.02
N ARG A 174 -3.94 -20.06 -1.53
CA ARG A 174 -3.62 -20.14 -2.97
C ARG A 174 -4.85 -20.18 -3.89
N PRO A 175 -5.91 -20.98 -3.64
CA PRO A 175 -7.11 -20.94 -4.48
C PRO A 175 -7.76 -19.56 -4.52
N THR A 176 -7.87 -18.92 -3.37
CA THR A 176 -8.42 -17.57 -3.22
C THR A 176 -7.58 -16.53 -3.95
N PHE A 177 -6.27 -16.58 -3.78
CA PHE A 177 -5.34 -15.75 -4.55
C PHE A 177 -5.54 -15.91 -6.06
N LEU A 178 -5.67 -17.15 -6.56
CA LEU A 178 -5.88 -17.40 -8.00
C LEU A 178 -7.19 -16.81 -8.52
N ARG A 179 -8.26 -16.82 -7.74
CA ARG A 179 -9.53 -16.15 -8.10
C ARG A 179 -9.36 -14.64 -8.16
N VAL A 180 -8.72 -14.06 -7.13
CA VAL A 180 -8.52 -12.60 -7.05
C VAL A 180 -7.58 -12.09 -8.13
N ILE A 181 -6.46 -12.75 -8.43
CA ILE A 181 -5.56 -12.35 -9.50
C ILE A 181 -6.19 -12.49 -10.89
N HIS A 182 -7.09 -13.45 -11.07
CA HIS A 182 -7.87 -13.57 -12.31
C HIS A 182 -8.82 -12.36 -12.47
N ALA A 183 -9.54 -11.98 -11.42
CA ALA A 183 -10.38 -10.78 -11.42
C ALA A 183 -9.55 -9.51 -11.66
N ALA A 184 -8.37 -9.40 -11.03
CA ALA A 184 -7.45 -8.29 -11.21
C ALA A 184 -7.00 -8.11 -12.67
N ARG A 185 -6.77 -9.21 -13.39
CA ARG A 185 -6.40 -9.18 -14.81
C ARG A 185 -7.50 -8.60 -15.70
N SER A 186 -8.75 -8.81 -15.36
CA SER A 186 -9.88 -8.22 -16.08
C SER A 186 -10.04 -6.75 -15.70
N ALA A 187 -10.09 -6.44 -14.41
CA ALA A 187 -10.30 -5.11 -13.91
C ALA A 187 -9.17 -4.14 -14.30
N SER A 188 -7.91 -4.58 -14.29
CA SER A 188 -6.78 -3.70 -14.62
C SER A 188 -6.80 -3.16 -16.06
N ARG A 189 -7.49 -3.84 -16.98
CA ARG A 189 -7.62 -3.39 -18.37
C ARG A 189 -8.51 -2.15 -18.54
N THR A 190 -9.34 -1.85 -17.55
CA THR A 190 -10.23 -0.69 -17.57
C THR A 190 -9.60 0.54 -16.93
N LEU A 191 -8.45 0.38 -16.26
CA LEU A 191 -7.70 1.50 -15.73
C LEU A 191 -7.05 2.30 -16.86
N SER A 192 -7.02 3.61 -16.68
CA SER A 192 -6.24 4.46 -17.57
C SER A 192 -4.74 4.16 -17.47
N VAL A 193 -3.99 4.54 -18.51
CA VAL A 193 -2.53 4.40 -18.53
C VAL A 193 -1.89 5.12 -17.32
N ALA A 194 -2.43 6.28 -16.94
CA ALA A 194 -1.94 7.05 -15.81
C ALA A 194 -2.18 6.34 -14.46
N ALA A 195 -3.33 5.67 -14.29
CA ALA A 195 -3.69 4.98 -13.06
C ALA A 195 -3.06 3.57 -12.95
N PHE A 196 -2.67 2.95 -14.07
CA PHE A 196 -2.17 1.57 -14.09
C PHE A 196 -0.96 1.31 -13.16
N PRO A 197 0.01 2.23 -12.95
CA PRO A 197 1.09 2.03 -11.97
C PRO A 197 0.62 1.70 -10.56
N ALA A 198 -0.60 2.09 -10.18
CA ALA A 198 -1.19 1.74 -8.87
C ALA A 198 -1.38 0.24 -8.66
N VAL A 199 -1.44 -0.57 -9.73
CA VAL A 199 -1.68 -2.02 -9.66
C VAL A 199 -0.60 -2.85 -10.35
N ALA A 200 0.33 -2.25 -11.09
CA ALA A 200 1.30 -2.98 -11.92
C ALA A 200 2.12 -4.00 -11.11
N HIS A 201 2.41 -3.73 -9.82
CA HIS A 201 3.09 -4.64 -8.92
C HIS A 201 2.34 -5.96 -8.67
N ALA A 202 1.02 -6.02 -8.92
CA ALA A 202 0.26 -7.27 -8.85
C ALA A 202 0.74 -8.33 -9.86
N ALA A 203 1.40 -7.92 -10.95
CA ALA A 203 2.05 -8.85 -11.88
C ALA A 203 3.19 -9.67 -11.24
N LEU A 204 3.69 -9.24 -10.08
CA LEU A 204 4.73 -9.92 -9.30
C LEU A 204 4.13 -10.82 -8.20
N ALA A 205 2.84 -10.68 -7.91
CA ALA A 205 2.18 -11.38 -6.81
C ALA A 205 2.24 -12.91 -6.95
N GLY A 206 2.50 -13.61 -5.85
CA GLY A 206 2.52 -15.07 -5.78
C GLY A 206 3.57 -15.77 -6.67
N ARG A 207 4.51 -15.00 -7.24
CA ARG A 207 5.58 -15.50 -8.11
C ARG A 207 6.88 -14.81 -7.76
N PRO A 208 7.67 -15.33 -6.80
CA PRO A 208 8.95 -14.74 -6.48
C PRO A 208 9.81 -14.62 -7.74
N ALA A 209 10.33 -13.44 -8.00
CA ALA A 209 11.24 -13.22 -9.11
C ALA A 209 12.60 -13.78 -8.75
N LYS A 210 13.23 -14.52 -9.67
CA LYS A 210 14.55 -15.14 -9.45
C LYS A 210 15.66 -14.12 -9.16
N ASN A 211 15.52 -12.89 -9.70
CA ASN A 211 16.46 -11.78 -9.51
C ASN A 211 15.78 -10.45 -9.88
N ASP A 212 16.45 -9.33 -9.62
CA ASP A 212 15.96 -7.98 -9.91
C ASP A 212 15.68 -7.75 -11.41
N PHE A 213 16.44 -8.32 -12.30
CA PHE A 213 16.21 -8.19 -13.74
C PHE A 213 14.86 -8.82 -14.13
N ALA A 214 14.58 -10.03 -13.67
CA ALA A 214 13.32 -10.71 -13.94
C ALA A 214 12.12 -9.94 -13.34
N ARG A 215 12.29 -9.33 -12.16
CA ARG A 215 11.30 -8.47 -11.52
C ARG A 215 10.97 -7.26 -12.40
N ARG A 216 12.01 -6.52 -12.81
CA ARG A 216 11.86 -5.34 -13.68
C ARG A 216 11.23 -5.69 -15.02
N LEU A 217 11.68 -6.76 -15.66
CA LEU A 217 11.17 -7.20 -16.95
C LEU A 217 9.67 -7.56 -16.88
N ARG A 218 9.24 -8.32 -15.86
CA ARG A 218 7.82 -8.65 -15.66
C ARG A 218 6.97 -7.40 -15.49
N LEU A 219 7.44 -6.47 -14.68
CA LEU A 219 6.73 -5.23 -14.42
C LEU A 219 6.63 -4.36 -15.67
N THR A 220 7.73 -4.22 -16.43
CA THR A 220 7.73 -3.49 -17.70
C THR A 220 6.76 -4.11 -18.71
N ILE A 221 6.72 -5.45 -18.81
CA ILE A 221 5.76 -6.14 -19.69
C ILE A 221 4.32 -5.89 -19.23
N ALA A 222 4.05 -5.92 -17.91
CA ALA A 222 2.71 -5.64 -17.36
C ALA A 222 2.26 -4.22 -17.73
N VAL A 223 3.13 -3.22 -17.52
CA VAL A 223 2.84 -1.81 -17.85
C VAL A 223 2.65 -1.65 -19.37
N ALA A 224 3.53 -2.21 -20.19
CA ALA A 224 3.40 -2.11 -21.65
C ALA A 224 2.12 -2.73 -22.20
N ARG A 225 1.58 -3.76 -21.51
CA ARG A 225 0.34 -4.45 -21.89
C ARG A 225 -0.92 -3.89 -21.21
N GLY A 226 -0.77 -3.00 -20.22
CA GLY A 226 -1.88 -2.52 -19.39
C GLY A 226 -2.61 -3.67 -18.67
N ARG A 227 -1.86 -4.71 -18.22
CA ARG A 227 -2.44 -5.93 -17.64
C ARG A 227 -1.51 -6.57 -16.61
N VAL A 228 -2.04 -6.92 -15.44
CA VAL A 228 -1.34 -7.65 -14.36
C VAL A 228 -1.38 -9.17 -14.56
#